data_b7051046d01dce3ed75d4b4d009e41c2
#
_entry.id   b7051046d01dce3ed75d4b4d009e41c2
#
_cell.length_a   1.000
_cell.length_b   1.000
_cell.length_c   1.000
_cell.angle_alpha   90.00
_cell.angle_beta   90.00
_cell.angle_gamma   90.00
#
_symmetry.space_group_name_H-M   'P 1'
#
loop_
_entity.id
_entity.type
_entity.pdbx_description
1 polymer ?
#
loop_
_entity_poly.entity_id
_entity_poly.type
_entity_poly.pdbx_seq_one_letter_code
_entity_poly.pdbx_strand_id
1 'polypeptide(L)'
;MFTQKYFERGTDAKCFFRGHGTFGEIQGETERGEGVVFRRTDDYLLQCKYTMDAYGVCTRDDSIQNVSDRPLDLQEIKSRFVFEGGEYQVYTQYCCWQTESRGAWHKLTTAVSVGGASIRTNQNGAPFIALWSEQEQRGVAIHLLPNAAWEIKAERAHTLGKSTKLVVTLGISSYNFNVTLSPGEVLQMPKILCYEFKNKLDMDCYKLHNYLHIHYPRREMPIIYDTWMCCFDHLALENIMPQVDLAAEMGVEYFFIDAGWFGKGKIWSASVGDWSENTVTAFQGRMIEVADRVREKGMKFGLWIEPERAAPDSDSVKMHPEFYIRGDVESDQCFLDFANQEAREWMLGVIDELIERYGIAYIKDDFNANLYFDPYHTAFLQYQAGHKAFMKALRERHPE
;
A
#
# COMPACT_ATOMS: atom_id res chain seq x y z
N MET A 1 -10.53 19.70 22.34
CA MET A 1 -11.20 18.88 21.30
C MET A 1 -10.40 17.61 21.02
N PHE A 2 -9.11 17.66 20.76
CA PHE A 2 -8.26 16.51 20.50
C PHE A 2 -7.63 16.00 21.80
N THR A 3 -8.43 15.45 22.68
CA THR A 3 -7.96 14.79 23.92
C THR A 3 -8.12 13.28 23.79
N GLN A 4 -7.46 12.50 24.63
CA GLN A 4 -7.67 11.05 24.70
C GLN A 4 -9.17 10.70 24.68
N LYS A 5 -10.00 11.48 25.40
CA LYS A 5 -11.48 11.35 25.37
C LYS A 5 -12.09 11.61 23.99
N TYR A 6 -11.43 12.38 23.13
CA TYR A 6 -11.90 12.59 21.75
C TYR A 6 -11.67 11.34 20.91
N PHE A 7 -10.51 10.71 20.98
CA PHE A 7 -10.27 9.45 20.29
C PHE A 7 -11.18 8.35 20.79
N GLU A 8 -11.44 8.29 22.10
CA GLU A 8 -12.44 7.39 22.69
C GLU A 8 -13.85 7.68 22.11
N ARG A 9 -14.24 8.94 21.90
CA ARG A 9 -15.52 9.33 21.29
C ARG A 9 -15.50 9.24 19.77
N GLY A 10 -14.41 9.60 19.12
CA GLY A 10 -14.23 9.52 17.67
C GLY A 10 -14.20 8.07 17.15
N THR A 11 -13.98 7.11 18.07
CA THR A 11 -14.04 5.68 17.81
C THR A 11 -15.41 5.06 18.11
N ASP A 12 -16.50 5.82 18.03
CA ASP A 12 -17.88 5.38 18.32
C ASP A 12 -18.46 4.43 17.24
N ALA A 13 -17.65 3.62 16.58
CA ALA A 13 -18.04 2.73 15.51
C ALA A 13 -18.85 3.47 14.43
N LYS A 14 -18.42 4.68 14.09
CA LYS A 14 -19.07 5.48 13.05
C LYS A 14 -18.47 5.12 11.71
N CYS A 15 -19.31 4.55 10.84
CA CYS A 15 -18.97 4.28 9.45
C CYS A 15 -20.03 4.87 8.53
N PHE A 16 -19.57 5.39 7.40
CA PHE A 16 -20.43 5.68 6.27
C PHE A 16 -20.60 4.41 5.44
N PHE A 17 -21.82 4.17 4.98
CA PHE A 17 -22.19 2.92 4.35
C PHE A 17 -23.14 3.16 3.18
N ARG A 18 -22.97 2.40 2.11
CA ARG A 18 -23.93 2.28 1.02
C ARG A 18 -24.01 0.83 0.57
N GLY A 19 -25.20 0.29 0.60
CA GLY A 19 -25.49 -1.07 0.17
C GLY A 19 -26.89 -1.46 0.52
N HIS A 20 -27.43 -2.41 -0.20
CA HIS A 20 -28.73 -3.02 0.05
C HIS A 20 -29.89 -2.02 0.24
N GLY A 21 -29.86 -0.93 -0.55
CA GLY A 21 -30.85 0.15 -0.47
C GLY A 21 -30.66 1.15 0.69
N THR A 22 -29.62 0.96 1.52
CA THR A 22 -29.28 1.84 2.64
C THR A 22 -28.13 2.78 2.27
N PHE A 23 -28.24 4.04 2.69
CA PHE A 23 -27.22 5.05 2.48
C PHE A 23 -27.07 5.92 3.73
N GLY A 24 -25.85 6.12 4.19
CA GLY A 24 -25.50 7.01 5.28
C GLY A 24 -24.75 6.33 6.41
N GLU A 25 -24.84 6.88 7.62
CA GLU A 25 -24.23 6.31 8.82
C GLU A 25 -25.04 5.10 9.28
N ILE A 26 -24.37 3.98 9.58
CA ILE A 26 -25.01 2.79 10.16
C ILE A 26 -25.66 3.19 11.50
N GLN A 27 -26.97 3.09 11.58
CA GLN A 27 -27.76 3.31 12.80
C GLN A 27 -28.04 1.95 13.45
N GLY A 28 -27.93 1.88 14.76
CA GLY A 28 -28.16 0.64 15.49
C GLY A 28 -27.82 0.77 16.95
N GLU A 29 -28.05 -0.30 17.71
CA GLU A 29 -27.66 -0.39 19.11
C GLU A 29 -26.15 -0.31 19.25
N THR A 30 -25.69 0.46 20.25
CA THR A 30 -24.26 0.64 20.49
C THR A 30 -23.92 -0.02 21.83
N GLU A 31 -22.99 -0.96 21.78
CA GLU A 31 -22.39 -1.62 22.95
C GLU A 31 -20.92 -1.22 23.07
N ARG A 32 -20.42 -1.00 24.28
CA ARG A 32 -19.05 -0.61 24.56
C ARG A 32 -18.39 -1.60 25.50
N GLY A 33 -17.21 -2.07 25.09
CA GLY A 33 -16.27 -2.82 25.91
C GLY A 33 -14.96 -2.06 26.09
N GLU A 34 -14.00 -2.66 26.75
CA GLU A 34 -12.65 -2.09 26.88
C GLU A 34 -11.93 -2.13 25.54
N GLY A 35 -11.61 -0.94 24.99
CA GLY A 35 -10.94 -0.80 23.69
C GLY A 35 -11.77 -1.28 22.50
N VAL A 36 -13.08 -1.49 22.64
CA VAL A 36 -13.94 -1.93 21.55
C VAL A 36 -15.32 -1.30 21.62
N VAL A 37 -15.85 -0.92 20.48
CA VAL A 37 -17.23 -0.45 20.31
C VAL A 37 -17.90 -1.29 19.23
N PHE A 38 -19.09 -1.78 19.55
CA PHE A 38 -19.94 -2.48 18.59
C PHE A 38 -21.14 -1.63 18.24
N ARG A 39 -21.57 -1.72 16.98
CA ARG A 39 -22.85 -1.20 16.54
C ARG A 39 -23.58 -2.29 15.76
N ARG A 40 -24.74 -2.68 16.25
CA ARG A 40 -25.53 -3.78 15.70
C ARG A 40 -26.80 -3.27 15.06
N THR A 41 -27.10 -3.78 13.88
CA THR A 41 -28.42 -3.72 13.23
C THR A 41 -28.92 -5.17 13.02
N ASP A 42 -30.07 -5.33 12.39
CA ASP A 42 -30.59 -6.67 12.03
C ASP A 42 -29.68 -7.37 11.02
N ASP A 43 -29.04 -6.62 10.12
CA ASP A 43 -28.22 -7.16 9.03
C ASP A 43 -26.72 -7.12 9.31
N TYR A 44 -26.21 -6.14 10.08
CA TYR A 44 -24.79 -5.88 10.23
C TYR A 44 -24.33 -5.76 11.68
N LEU A 45 -23.15 -6.30 11.95
CA LEU A 45 -22.37 -5.98 13.13
C LEU A 45 -21.12 -5.19 12.72
N LEU A 46 -21.09 -3.92 13.05
CA LEU A 46 -19.91 -3.08 12.93
C LEU A 46 -19.12 -3.18 14.23
N GLN A 47 -17.84 -3.51 14.14
CA GLN A 47 -16.90 -3.55 15.27
C GLN A 47 -15.80 -2.53 15.03
N CYS A 48 -15.53 -1.70 16.04
CA CYS A 48 -14.40 -0.78 16.06
C CYS A 48 -13.51 -1.15 17.25
N LYS A 49 -12.29 -1.64 17.00
CA LYS A 49 -11.26 -1.82 18.02
C LYS A 49 -10.34 -0.63 18.03
N TYR A 50 -9.98 -0.13 19.20
CA TYR A 50 -9.03 0.94 19.35
C TYR A 50 -8.09 0.71 20.51
N THR A 51 -6.85 1.15 20.34
CA THR A 51 -5.83 1.13 21.40
C THR A 51 -5.07 2.45 21.38
N MET A 52 -4.56 2.86 22.52
CA MET A 52 -3.66 4.00 22.66
C MET A 52 -2.33 3.48 23.17
N ASP A 53 -1.25 3.78 22.46
CA ASP A 53 0.09 3.41 22.91
C ASP A 53 0.67 4.41 23.91
N ALA A 54 1.85 4.10 24.44
CA ALA A 54 2.57 4.95 25.41
C ALA A 54 3.01 6.30 24.82
N TYR A 55 3.06 6.44 23.50
CA TYR A 55 3.45 7.66 22.80
C TYR A 55 2.25 8.53 22.37
N GLY A 56 1.02 8.05 22.65
CA GLY A 56 -0.21 8.74 22.28
C GLY A 56 -0.65 8.50 20.85
N VAL A 57 -0.22 7.42 20.23
CA VAL A 57 -0.77 6.95 18.95
C VAL A 57 -1.99 6.09 19.21
N CYS A 58 -3.13 6.54 18.72
CA CYS A 58 -4.36 5.77 18.70
C CYS A 58 -4.41 4.92 17.42
N THR A 59 -4.53 3.61 17.59
CA THR A 59 -4.85 2.67 16.51
C THR A 59 -6.34 2.42 16.48
N ARG A 60 -6.95 2.47 15.29
CA ARG A 60 -8.34 2.07 15.06
C ARG A 60 -8.39 1.00 13.98
N ASP A 61 -9.03 -0.13 14.31
CA ASP A 61 -9.30 -1.26 13.42
C ASP A 61 -10.81 -1.49 13.35
N ASP A 62 -11.40 -1.23 12.20
CA ASP A 62 -12.85 -1.42 11.97
C ASP A 62 -13.08 -2.69 11.14
N SER A 63 -14.16 -3.40 11.46
CA SER A 63 -14.68 -4.48 10.62
C SER A 63 -16.20 -4.46 10.58
N ILE A 64 -16.77 -4.97 9.47
CA ILE A 64 -18.19 -5.17 9.30
C ILE A 64 -18.46 -6.65 9.04
N GLN A 65 -19.45 -7.20 9.74
CA GLN A 65 -19.90 -8.58 9.57
C GLN A 65 -21.35 -8.61 9.11
N ASN A 66 -21.65 -9.48 8.16
CA ASN A 66 -23.04 -9.84 7.84
C ASN A 66 -23.56 -10.77 8.94
N VAL A 67 -24.53 -10.32 9.72
CA VAL A 67 -25.17 -11.13 10.78
C VAL A 67 -26.56 -11.62 10.42
N SER A 68 -27.00 -11.35 9.19
CA SER A 68 -28.25 -11.87 8.62
C SER A 68 -28.08 -13.29 8.04
N ASP A 69 -29.17 -13.89 7.64
CA ASP A 69 -29.23 -15.22 6.99
C ASP A 69 -29.14 -15.19 5.46
N ARG A 70 -28.91 -14.00 4.88
CA ARG A 70 -28.86 -13.77 3.42
C ARG A 70 -27.58 -13.02 3.01
N PRO A 71 -27.12 -13.15 1.75
CA PRO A 71 -26.03 -12.33 1.22
C PRO A 71 -26.41 -10.85 1.22
N LEU A 72 -25.43 -9.98 1.52
CA LEU A 72 -25.60 -8.53 1.58
C LEU A 72 -24.57 -7.83 0.71
N ASP A 73 -25.03 -7.00 -0.22
CA ASP A 73 -24.18 -6.22 -1.10
C ASP A 73 -23.69 -4.96 -0.41
N LEU A 74 -22.39 -4.71 -0.50
CA LEU A 74 -21.67 -3.56 -0.01
C LEU A 74 -21.09 -2.78 -1.20
N GLN A 75 -21.53 -1.54 -1.40
CA GLN A 75 -21.05 -0.66 -2.47
C GLN A 75 -20.11 0.44 -1.94
N GLU A 76 -20.14 0.69 -0.65
CA GLU A 76 -19.24 1.64 0.01
C GLU A 76 -19.19 1.37 1.51
N ILE A 77 -18.01 1.41 2.09
CA ILE A 77 -17.80 1.42 3.55
C ILE A 77 -16.59 2.28 3.89
N LYS A 78 -16.78 3.26 4.80
CA LYS A 78 -15.73 4.18 5.27
C LYS A 78 -15.77 4.31 6.78
N SER A 79 -14.63 4.26 7.42
CA SER A 79 -14.49 4.73 8.79
C SER A 79 -14.75 6.23 8.86
N ARG A 80 -15.32 6.69 9.97
CA ARG A 80 -15.76 8.09 10.10
C ARG A 80 -15.31 8.69 11.42
N PHE A 81 -14.76 9.91 11.35
CA PHE A 81 -14.50 10.77 12.50
C PHE A 81 -15.35 12.04 12.36
N VAL A 82 -15.90 12.51 13.47
CA VAL A 82 -16.73 13.72 13.52
C VAL A 82 -16.16 14.67 14.56
N PHE A 83 -15.74 15.85 14.11
CA PHE A 83 -15.16 16.89 14.96
C PHE A 83 -16.15 18.06 15.13
N GLU A 84 -16.02 18.81 16.23
CA GLU A 84 -16.83 20.00 16.45
C GLU A 84 -16.60 21.03 15.34
N GLY A 85 -17.59 21.89 15.15
CA GLY A 85 -17.48 23.00 14.19
C GLY A 85 -16.40 23.98 14.59
N GLY A 86 -15.77 24.59 13.61
CA GLY A 86 -14.68 25.55 13.82
C GLY A 86 -13.97 25.87 12.50
N GLU A 87 -12.91 26.68 12.59
CA GLU A 87 -12.00 26.90 11.47
C GLU A 87 -10.86 25.91 11.52
N TYR A 88 -10.69 25.21 10.41
CA TYR A 88 -9.65 24.19 10.25
C TYR A 88 -8.81 24.46 9.02
N GLN A 89 -7.53 24.11 9.12
CA GLN A 89 -6.67 23.86 7.98
C GLN A 89 -6.43 22.36 7.84
N VAL A 90 -6.26 21.92 6.60
CA VAL A 90 -5.95 20.53 6.26
C VAL A 90 -4.62 20.50 5.56
N TYR A 91 -3.70 19.67 6.05
CA TYR A 91 -2.46 19.35 5.37
C TYR A 91 -2.65 18.10 4.52
N THR A 92 -2.22 18.17 3.27
CA THR A 92 -2.13 17.03 2.37
C THR A 92 -0.77 16.99 1.74
N GLN A 93 -0.31 15.81 1.36
CA GLN A 93 0.89 15.66 0.53
C GLN A 93 0.47 15.25 -0.87
N TYR A 94 0.85 16.06 -1.83
CA TYR A 94 0.77 15.68 -3.23
C TYR A 94 1.93 14.76 -3.57
N CYS A 95 1.64 13.66 -4.24
CA CYS A 95 2.63 12.71 -4.69
C CYS A 95 2.38 12.38 -6.16
N CYS A 96 3.39 12.58 -6.97
CA CYS A 96 3.49 12.01 -8.31
C CYS A 96 4.95 11.70 -8.59
N TRP A 97 5.21 10.90 -9.59
CA TRP A 97 6.57 10.50 -9.96
C TRP A 97 7.49 11.72 -10.15
N GLN A 98 8.66 11.71 -9.53
CA GLN A 98 9.66 12.79 -9.44
C GLN A 98 9.22 14.06 -8.65
N THR A 99 8.05 14.06 -8.04
CA THR A 99 7.58 15.17 -7.19
C THR A 99 6.85 14.65 -5.96
N GLU A 100 7.40 13.61 -5.35
CA GLU A 100 6.84 12.96 -4.18
C GLU A 100 6.88 13.86 -2.95
N SER A 101 5.91 13.62 -2.05
CA SER A 101 5.88 14.21 -0.69
C SER A 101 5.81 15.74 -0.64
N ARG A 102 5.27 16.40 -1.65
CA ARG A 102 5.04 17.84 -1.62
C ARG A 102 3.77 18.16 -0.84
N GLY A 103 3.95 18.70 0.35
CA GLY A 103 2.87 19.01 1.26
C GLY A 103 2.50 20.49 1.33
N ALA A 104 1.22 20.74 1.57
CA ALA A 104 0.70 22.09 1.79
C ALA A 104 -0.46 22.10 2.78
N TRP A 105 -0.61 23.22 3.50
CA TRP A 105 -1.77 23.52 4.32
C TRP A 105 -2.82 24.27 3.52
N HIS A 106 -4.06 23.82 3.58
CA HIS A 106 -5.20 24.43 2.90
C HIS A 106 -6.27 24.81 3.93
N LYS A 107 -6.85 26.00 3.80
CA LYS A 107 -8.05 26.35 4.58
C LYS A 107 -9.19 25.45 4.14
N LEU A 108 -9.81 24.75 5.07
CA LEU A 108 -10.95 23.89 4.79
C LEU A 108 -12.24 24.73 4.69
N THR A 109 -12.60 25.10 3.48
CA THR A 109 -13.84 25.86 3.19
C THR A 109 -15.01 24.94 2.89
N THR A 110 -14.79 23.87 2.13
CA THR A 110 -15.81 22.88 1.73
C THR A 110 -15.33 21.47 2.00
N ALA A 111 -14.53 20.91 1.09
CA ALA A 111 -13.97 19.56 1.20
C ALA A 111 -12.58 19.48 0.58
N VAL A 112 -11.77 18.54 1.10
CA VAL A 112 -10.48 18.12 0.55
C VAL A 112 -10.49 16.60 0.48
N SER A 113 -10.06 16.04 -0.65
CA SER A 113 -9.97 14.59 -0.85
C SER A 113 -8.60 14.20 -1.37
N VAL A 114 -8.10 13.04 -0.95
CA VAL A 114 -6.88 12.39 -1.44
C VAL A 114 -7.14 10.91 -1.65
N GLY A 115 -6.38 10.28 -2.56
CA GLY A 115 -6.59 8.89 -2.96
C GLY A 115 -7.53 8.75 -4.15
N GLY A 116 -8.08 7.58 -4.38
CA GLY A 116 -9.02 7.30 -5.48
C GLY A 116 -8.93 5.88 -6.03
N ALA A 117 -8.82 5.74 -7.35
CA ALA A 117 -8.90 4.46 -8.05
C ALA A 117 -7.64 3.58 -7.97
N SER A 118 -6.50 4.11 -7.50
CA SER A 118 -5.23 3.39 -7.48
C SER A 118 -4.94 2.75 -6.13
N ILE A 119 -4.30 1.59 -6.15
CA ILE A 119 -3.72 0.96 -4.96
C ILE A 119 -2.44 1.67 -4.48
N ARG A 120 -1.82 2.49 -5.31
CA ARG A 120 -0.56 3.17 -4.97
C ARG A 120 -0.77 4.24 -3.91
N THR A 121 0.25 4.40 -3.07
CA THR A 121 0.28 5.42 -2.02
C THR A 121 1.08 6.66 -2.40
N ASN A 122 1.65 6.68 -3.59
CA ASN A 122 2.42 7.78 -4.15
C ASN A 122 1.75 8.46 -5.36
N GLN A 123 0.44 8.25 -5.52
CA GLN A 123 -0.38 8.91 -6.54
C GLN A 123 -1.64 9.49 -5.92
N ASN A 124 -2.10 10.64 -6.41
CA ASN A 124 -3.28 11.35 -5.90
C ASN A 124 -3.21 11.65 -4.39
N GLY A 125 -2.00 11.84 -3.87
CA GLY A 125 -1.72 12.12 -2.47
C GLY A 125 -1.16 10.94 -1.69
N ALA A 126 -0.63 11.23 -0.50
CA ALA A 126 -0.22 10.22 0.46
C ALA A 126 -1.43 9.78 1.32
N PRO A 127 -1.44 8.54 1.86
CA PRO A 127 -2.57 8.01 2.63
C PRO A 127 -2.63 8.61 4.04
N PHE A 128 -2.52 9.93 4.16
CA PHE A 128 -2.73 10.64 5.40
C PHE A 128 -3.19 12.07 5.17
N ILE A 129 -3.82 12.64 6.19
CA ILE A 129 -4.10 14.07 6.31
C ILE A 129 -3.75 14.53 7.72
N ALA A 130 -3.46 15.83 7.88
CA ALA A 130 -3.43 16.46 9.19
C ALA A 130 -4.44 17.60 9.25
N LEU A 131 -5.12 17.69 10.37
CA LEU A 131 -6.10 18.73 10.66
C LEU A 131 -5.51 19.66 11.72
N TRP A 132 -5.60 20.96 11.52
CA TRP A 132 -5.20 21.98 12.47
C TRP A 132 -6.38 22.85 12.85
N SER A 133 -6.64 23.00 14.14
CA SER A 133 -7.62 23.94 14.66
C SER A 133 -6.97 25.26 15.04
N GLU A 134 -7.34 26.33 14.36
CA GLU A 134 -6.85 27.69 14.68
C GLU A 134 -7.30 28.13 16.07
N GLN A 135 -8.50 27.71 16.47
CA GLN A 135 -9.06 28.07 17.77
C GLN A 135 -8.34 27.38 18.93
N GLU A 136 -7.96 26.11 18.75
CA GLU A 136 -7.38 25.29 19.82
C GLU A 136 -5.85 25.25 19.77
N GLN A 137 -5.23 25.79 18.72
CA GLN A 137 -3.78 25.80 18.49
C GLN A 137 -3.16 24.39 18.65
N ARG A 138 -3.88 23.41 18.11
CA ARG A 138 -3.44 21.99 18.06
C ARG A 138 -4.08 21.27 16.87
N GLY A 139 -3.52 20.14 16.55
CA GLY A 139 -4.01 19.34 15.43
C GLY A 139 -4.02 17.85 15.68
N VAL A 140 -4.54 17.12 14.73
CA VAL A 140 -4.50 15.66 14.66
C VAL A 140 -4.00 15.20 13.30
N ALA A 141 -3.05 14.29 13.28
CA ALA A 141 -2.64 13.55 12.09
C ALA A 141 -3.42 12.23 12.04
N ILE A 142 -3.94 11.89 10.87
CA ILE A 142 -4.73 10.69 10.61
C ILE A 142 -4.09 9.97 9.42
N HIS A 143 -3.50 8.80 9.68
CA HIS A 143 -2.87 7.95 8.68
C HIS A 143 -3.74 6.74 8.40
N LEU A 144 -3.92 6.42 7.13
CA LEU A 144 -4.54 5.19 6.69
C LEU A 144 -3.44 4.20 6.30
N LEU A 145 -3.55 2.94 6.71
CA LEU A 145 -2.70 1.85 6.23
C LEU A 145 -3.52 1.06 5.19
N PRO A 146 -3.38 1.37 3.90
CA PRO A 146 -4.24 0.79 2.87
C PRO A 146 -4.06 -0.71 2.72
N ASN A 147 -5.16 -1.43 2.49
CA ASN A 147 -5.21 -2.84 2.10
C ASN A 147 -5.98 -3.06 0.79
N ALA A 148 -6.29 -1.96 0.10
CA ALA A 148 -7.04 -1.88 -1.14
C ALA A 148 -6.76 -0.54 -1.82
N ALA A 149 -7.42 -0.20 -2.93
CA ALA A 149 -7.55 1.19 -3.36
C ALA A 149 -8.23 1.99 -2.24
N TRP A 150 -7.79 3.21 -2.01
CA TRP A 150 -8.09 3.94 -0.79
C TRP A 150 -8.46 5.39 -1.07
N GLU A 151 -9.22 5.99 -0.14
CA GLU A 151 -9.50 7.42 -0.17
C GLU A 151 -9.67 7.98 1.24
N ILE A 152 -9.34 9.27 1.39
CA ILE A 152 -9.58 10.07 2.58
C ILE A 152 -10.25 11.35 2.15
N LYS A 153 -11.36 11.71 2.81
CA LYS A 153 -12.08 12.96 2.58
C LYS A 153 -12.30 13.68 3.89
N ALA A 154 -11.91 14.95 3.96
CA ALA A 154 -12.26 15.87 5.04
C ALA A 154 -13.25 16.90 4.50
N GLU A 155 -14.41 17.07 5.16
CA GLU A 155 -15.45 17.98 4.69
C GLU A 155 -16.18 18.70 5.82
N ARG A 156 -16.68 19.90 5.53
CA ARG A 156 -17.60 20.62 6.40
C ARG A 156 -19.02 20.13 6.14
N ALA A 157 -19.57 19.39 7.08
CA ALA A 157 -20.96 18.91 6.99
C ALA A 157 -21.92 19.93 7.62
N HIS A 158 -22.87 20.39 6.83
CA HIS A 158 -23.94 21.27 7.28
C HIS A 158 -25.23 20.47 7.44
N THR A 159 -25.80 20.52 8.64
CA THR A 159 -27.14 19.99 8.88
C THR A 159 -28.06 21.16 9.18
N LEU A 160 -29.17 21.21 8.49
CA LEU A 160 -30.16 22.30 8.65
C LEU A 160 -30.52 22.49 10.14
N GLY A 161 -30.36 23.71 10.67
CA GLY A 161 -30.64 24.05 12.07
C GLY A 161 -29.63 23.54 13.10
N LYS A 162 -28.49 22.92 12.68
CA LYS A 162 -27.43 22.47 13.56
C LYS A 162 -26.08 23.11 13.23
N SER A 163 -25.16 23.13 14.20
CA SER A 163 -23.79 23.61 13.97
C SER A 163 -23.09 22.79 12.90
N THR A 164 -22.30 23.46 12.06
CA THR A 164 -21.40 22.79 11.11
C THR A 164 -20.45 21.87 11.86
N LYS A 165 -20.28 20.66 11.37
CA LYS A 165 -19.28 19.71 11.87
C LYS A 165 -18.17 19.54 10.83
N LEU A 166 -16.97 19.22 11.29
CA LEU A 166 -15.92 18.66 10.43
C LEU A 166 -16.06 17.15 10.44
N VAL A 167 -16.17 16.55 9.27
CA VAL A 167 -16.28 15.10 9.10
C VAL A 167 -15.09 14.61 8.28
N VAL A 168 -14.42 13.59 8.77
CA VAL A 168 -13.39 12.85 8.02
C VAL A 168 -13.91 11.45 7.77
N THR A 169 -13.99 11.07 6.49
CA THR A 169 -14.29 9.71 6.06
C THR A 169 -13.06 9.14 5.36
N LEU A 170 -12.68 7.91 5.68
CA LEU A 170 -11.50 7.27 5.12
C LEU A 170 -11.66 5.74 5.10
N GLY A 171 -10.99 5.11 4.15
CA GLY A 171 -11.03 3.66 4.01
C GLY A 171 -10.86 3.19 2.58
N ILE A 172 -11.49 2.06 2.26
CA ILE A 172 -11.47 1.48 0.91
C ILE A 172 -12.14 2.46 -0.06
N SER A 173 -11.54 2.69 -1.22
CA SER A 173 -12.14 3.53 -2.25
C SER A 173 -13.51 3.00 -2.69
N SER A 174 -14.45 3.89 -2.95
CA SER A 174 -15.74 3.51 -3.54
C SER A 174 -15.65 3.24 -5.06
N TYR A 175 -14.51 3.55 -5.67
CA TYR A 175 -14.27 3.24 -7.07
C TYR A 175 -14.12 1.73 -7.27
N ASN A 176 -14.95 1.17 -8.15
CA ASN A 176 -14.97 -0.26 -8.47
C ASN A 176 -15.10 -1.17 -7.21
N PHE A 177 -15.97 -0.77 -6.27
CA PHE A 177 -16.23 -1.52 -5.05
C PHE A 177 -17.69 -1.98 -5.01
N ASN A 178 -17.91 -3.27 -5.12
CA ASN A 178 -19.21 -3.93 -5.01
C ASN A 178 -18.98 -5.35 -4.46
N VAL A 179 -18.93 -5.49 -3.14
CA VAL A 179 -18.63 -6.74 -2.44
C VAL A 179 -19.90 -7.33 -1.87
N THR A 180 -20.12 -8.61 -2.10
CA THR A 180 -21.21 -9.36 -1.47
C THR A 180 -20.66 -10.14 -0.28
N LEU A 181 -21.17 -9.84 0.92
CA LEU A 181 -20.84 -10.57 2.14
C LEU A 181 -21.84 -11.72 2.34
N SER A 182 -21.36 -12.94 2.37
CA SER A 182 -22.12 -14.11 2.75
C SER A 182 -22.54 -14.06 4.24
N PRO A 183 -23.59 -14.80 4.68
CA PRO A 183 -23.92 -14.90 6.09
C PRO A 183 -22.71 -15.28 6.97
N GLY A 184 -22.45 -14.50 8.00
CA GLY A 184 -21.31 -14.67 8.91
C GLY A 184 -19.99 -14.11 8.41
N GLU A 185 -19.88 -13.73 7.14
CA GLU A 185 -18.63 -13.18 6.56
C GLU A 185 -18.28 -11.81 7.14
N VAL A 186 -16.96 -11.58 7.31
CA VAL A 186 -16.39 -10.37 7.89
C VAL A 186 -15.49 -9.67 6.88
N LEU A 187 -15.75 -8.39 6.62
CA LEU A 187 -14.86 -7.52 5.89
C LEU A 187 -14.02 -6.70 6.87
N GLN A 188 -12.69 -6.87 6.80
CA GLN A 188 -11.74 -6.06 7.56
C GLN A 188 -11.41 -4.77 6.79
N MET A 189 -11.61 -3.62 7.45
CA MET A 189 -11.29 -2.31 6.89
C MET A 189 -9.79 -1.97 7.07
N PRO A 190 -9.25 -1.02 6.30
CA PRO A 190 -7.89 -0.54 6.50
C PRO A 190 -7.68 0.02 7.91
N LYS A 191 -6.53 -0.31 8.51
CA LYS A 191 -6.12 0.21 9.82
C LYS A 191 -5.87 1.71 9.77
N ILE A 192 -6.25 2.42 10.83
CA ILE A 192 -6.06 3.85 10.98
C ILE A 192 -5.16 4.13 12.19
N LEU A 193 -4.20 5.05 12.01
CA LEU A 193 -3.36 5.57 13.09
C LEU A 193 -3.63 7.06 13.26
N CYS A 194 -3.82 7.50 14.49
CA CYS A 194 -4.06 8.91 14.80
C CYS A 194 -3.17 9.37 15.94
N TYR A 195 -2.65 10.59 15.86
CA TYR A 195 -1.97 11.23 17.00
C TYR A 195 -2.17 12.74 17.00
N GLU A 196 -2.17 13.34 18.20
CA GLU A 196 -2.23 14.78 18.37
C GLU A 196 -0.86 15.42 18.16
N PHE A 197 -0.85 16.66 17.62
CA PHE A 197 0.35 17.50 17.51
C PHE A 197 0.01 18.96 17.88
N LYS A 198 1.07 19.71 18.30
CA LYS A 198 0.93 21.09 18.77
C LYS A 198 1.56 22.12 17.85
N ASN A 199 2.41 21.69 16.92
CA ASN A 199 3.11 22.55 15.98
C ASN A 199 2.82 22.13 14.54
N LYS A 200 2.31 23.04 13.71
CA LYS A 200 2.00 22.73 12.30
C LYS A 200 3.22 22.31 11.48
N LEU A 201 4.41 22.80 11.78
CA LEU A 201 5.64 22.47 11.06
C LEU A 201 6.31 21.22 11.62
N ASP A 202 6.14 20.99 12.91
CA ASP A 202 6.62 19.80 13.60
C ASP A 202 5.40 19.06 14.19
N MET A 203 4.82 18.18 13.39
CA MET A 203 3.58 17.48 13.69
C MET A 203 3.76 16.34 14.71
N ASP A 204 4.74 16.45 15.59
CA ASP A 204 5.05 15.40 16.57
C ASP A 204 5.23 14.01 15.89
N CYS A 205 5.79 13.96 14.69
CA CYS A 205 5.92 12.77 13.85
C CYS A 205 6.76 11.66 14.51
N TYR A 206 7.60 12.00 15.50
CA TYR A 206 8.32 11.03 16.31
C TYR A 206 7.39 10.00 16.99
N LYS A 207 6.12 10.37 17.27
CA LYS A 207 5.12 9.46 17.82
C LYS A 207 4.85 8.31 16.87
N LEU A 208 4.62 8.65 15.58
CA LEU A 208 4.43 7.64 14.53
C LEU A 208 5.72 6.82 14.32
N HIS A 209 6.90 7.45 14.33
CA HIS A 209 8.17 6.74 14.20
C HIS A 209 8.36 5.73 15.31
N ASN A 210 8.07 6.09 16.56
CA ASN A 210 8.15 5.17 17.70
C ASN A 210 7.14 4.01 17.56
N TYR A 211 5.90 4.30 17.15
CA TYR A 211 4.92 3.27 16.85
C TYR A 211 5.45 2.28 15.80
N LEU A 212 5.99 2.80 14.69
CA LEU A 212 6.54 1.97 13.62
C LEU A 212 7.74 1.13 14.09
N HIS A 213 8.63 1.69 14.92
CA HIS A 213 9.76 0.93 15.48
C HIS A 213 9.33 -0.24 16.36
N ILE A 214 8.25 -0.07 17.12
CA ILE A 214 7.73 -1.12 18.00
C ILE A 214 7.02 -2.23 17.23
N HIS A 215 6.14 -1.83 16.30
CA HIS A 215 5.29 -2.77 15.59
C HIS A 215 5.93 -3.35 14.32
N TYR A 216 6.91 -2.64 13.74
CA TYR A 216 7.65 -3.01 12.53
C TYR A 216 9.14 -2.81 12.76
N PRO A 217 9.78 -3.65 13.58
CA PRO A 217 11.19 -3.49 13.94
C PRO A 217 12.05 -3.55 12.68
N ARG A 218 12.94 -2.57 12.56
CA ARG A 218 13.87 -2.50 11.43
C ARG A 218 15.01 -3.51 11.66
N ARG A 219 15.43 -4.15 10.56
CA ARG A 219 16.76 -4.76 10.46
C ARG A 219 17.78 -3.64 10.22
N GLU A 220 19.04 -3.88 10.50
CA GLU A 220 20.12 -2.99 10.06
C GLU A 220 20.04 -2.78 8.56
N MET A 221 20.17 -1.53 8.13
CA MET A 221 20.14 -1.19 6.70
C MET A 221 21.54 -1.42 6.13
N PRO A 222 21.72 -2.34 5.20
CA PRO A 222 23.01 -2.58 4.57
C PRO A 222 23.39 -1.43 3.64
N ILE A 223 24.69 -1.31 3.36
CA ILE A 223 25.19 -0.43 2.29
C ILE A 223 25.01 -1.15 0.96
N ILE A 224 24.17 -0.57 0.10
CA ILE A 224 23.77 -1.17 -1.18
C ILE A 224 24.33 -0.36 -2.34
N TYR A 225 24.91 -1.03 -3.33
CA TYR A 225 25.18 -0.49 -4.64
C TYR A 225 24.13 -1.01 -5.63
N ASP A 226 23.47 -0.10 -6.34
CA ASP A 226 22.44 -0.38 -7.33
C ASP A 226 22.89 0.12 -8.70
N THR A 227 22.84 -0.72 -9.73
CA THR A 227 23.38 -0.40 -11.07
C THR A 227 22.52 0.58 -11.86
N TRP A 228 21.27 0.83 -11.46
CA TRP A 228 20.36 1.68 -12.23
C TRP A 228 20.87 3.09 -12.45
N MET A 229 21.34 3.77 -11.40
CA MET A 229 21.78 5.16 -11.49
C MET A 229 23.06 5.36 -12.30
N CYS A 230 23.82 4.30 -12.53
CA CYS A 230 25.11 4.35 -13.20
C CYS A 230 25.03 3.84 -14.64
N CYS A 231 24.28 2.77 -14.88
CA CYS A 231 24.28 2.05 -16.16
C CYS A 231 22.90 1.97 -16.83
N PHE A 232 21.82 2.29 -16.11
CA PHE A 232 20.45 1.98 -16.53
C PHE A 232 20.36 0.49 -16.96
N ASP A 233 19.84 0.20 -18.12
CA ASP A 233 19.73 -1.14 -18.70
C ASP A 233 20.93 -1.56 -19.58
N HIS A 234 22.05 -0.81 -19.54
CA HIS A 234 23.30 -1.12 -20.25
C HIS A 234 24.22 -2.02 -19.42
N LEU A 235 23.82 -3.25 -19.24
CA LEU A 235 24.47 -4.22 -18.35
C LEU A 235 25.52 -5.09 -19.06
N ALA A 236 26.47 -4.46 -19.75
CA ALA A 236 27.60 -5.20 -20.34
C ALA A 236 28.60 -5.65 -19.27
N LEU A 237 29.10 -6.87 -19.39
CA LEU A 237 29.98 -7.48 -18.39
C LEU A 237 31.25 -6.65 -18.13
N GLU A 238 31.85 -6.10 -19.20
CA GLU A 238 33.03 -5.24 -19.13
C GLU A 238 32.81 -3.93 -18.35
N ASN A 239 31.56 -3.46 -18.28
CA ASN A 239 31.20 -2.28 -17.50
C ASN A 239 30.89 -2.60 -16.06
N ILE A 240 30.31 -3.77 -15.79
CA ILE A 240 29.84 -4.16 -14.44
C ILE A 240 30.97 -4.72 -13.58
N MET A 241 31.87 -5.54 -14.15
CA MET A 241 32.93 -6.18 -13.37
C MET A 241 33.86 -5.20 -12.64
N PRO A 242 34.33 -4.09 -13.26
CA PRO A 242 35.09 -3.07 -12.54
C PRO A 242 34.32 -2.39 -11.41
N GLN A 243 33.00 -2.25 -11.58
CA GLN A 243 32.15 -1.65 -10.54
C GLN A 243 31.98 -2.57 -9.32
N VAL A 244 31.92 -3.88 -9.52
CA VAL A 244 31.92 -4.86 -8.42
C VAL A 244 33.20 -4.71 -7.58
N ASP A 245 34.36 -4.58 -8.24
CA ASP A 245 35.63 -4.41 -7.55
C ASP A 245 35.69 -3.10 -6.75
N LEU A 246 35.26 -2.00 -7.37
CA LEU A 246 35.23 -0.68 -6.74
C LEU A 246 34.22 -0.64 -5.57
N ALA A 247 33.03 -1.24 -5.74
CA ALA A 247 32.04 -1.31 -4.69
C ALA A 247 32.55 -2.04 -3.44
N ALA A 248 33.28 -3.13 -3.65
CA ALA A 248 33.92 -3.86 -2.54
C ALA A 248 34.97 -3.00 -1.80
N GLU A 249 35.81 -2.25 -2.54
CA GLU A 249 36.79 -1.32 -1.94
C GLU A 249 36.10 -0.20 -1.15
N MET A 250 34.89 0.21 -1.55
CA MET A 250 34.08 1.23 -0.85
C MET A 250 33.35 0.67 0.39
N GLY A 251 33.41 -0.64 0.66
CA GLY A 251 32.73 -1.26 1.80
C GLY A 251 31.24 -1.52 1.56
N VAL A 252 30.83 -1.67 0.31
CA VAL A 252 29.46 -2.07 -0.04
C VAL A 252 29.20 -3.49 0.44
N GLU A 253 28.02 -3.72 1.00
CA GLU A 253 27.63 -5.04 1.53
C GLU A 253 26.78 -5.84 0.55
N TYR A 254 25.95 -5.14 -0.25
CA TYR A 254 25.10 -5.75 -1.28
C TYR A 254 25.29 -5.06 -2.63
N PHE A 255 25.58 -5.85 -3.65
CA PHE A 255 25.69 -5.38 -5.03
C PHE A 255 24.46 -5.84 -5.82
N PHE A 256 23.65 -4.87 -6.30
CA PHE A 256 22.41 -5.11 -7.03
C PHE A 256 22.58 -4.94 -8.51
N ILE A 257 22.05 -5.90 -9.26
CA ILE A 257 21.71 -5.73 -10.67
C ILE A 257 20.26 -5.28 -10.77
N ASP A 258 20.07 -4.07 -11.29
CA ASP A 258 18.75 -3.50 -11.55
C ASP A 258 18.14 -3.98 -12.88
N ALA A 259 17.06 -3.34 -13.37
CA ALA A 259 16.37 -3.74 -14.60
C ALA A 259 17.28 -3.85 -15.82
N GLY A 260 16.92 -4.73 -16.78
CA GLY A 260 17.65 -4.98 -18.01
C GLY A 260 18.40 -6.31 -18.09
N TRP A 261 18.54 -7.03 -16.97
CA TRP A 261 19.18 -8.35 -16.92
C TRP A 261 18.35 -9.45 -17.60
N PHE A 262 17.08 -9.20 -17.88
CA PHE A 262 16.07 -10.17 -18.34
C PHE A 262 15.61 -9.92 -19.77
N GLY A 263 14.94 -10.91 -20.36
CA GLY A 263 14.30 -10.81 -21.68
C GLY A 263 15.21 -11.08 -22.85
N LYS A 264 14.82 -10.63 -24.04
CA LYS A 264 15.42 -11.01 -25.33
C LYS A 264 16.05 -9.84 -26.07
N GLY A 265 16.81 -8.97 -25.41
CA GLY A 265 17.56 -7.90 -26.04
C GLY A 265 16.72 -6.68 -26.50
N LYS A 266 15.52 -6.52 -25.95
CA LYS A 266 14.72 -5.30 -26.03
C LYS A 266 15.07 -4.36 -24.88
N ILE A 267 14.60 -3.11 -24.95
CA ILE A 267 14.62 -2.24 -23.77
C ILE A 267 13.90 -2.93 -22.61
N TRP A 268 14.38 -2.74 -21.40
CA TRP A 268 13.91 -3.45 -20.22
C TRP A 268 12.38 -3.42 -20.06
N SER A 269 11.74 -2.25 -20.28
CA SER A 269 10.29 -2.06 -20.11
C SER A 269 9.44 -2.87 -21.09
N ALA A 270 9.99 -3.23 -22.26
CA ALA A 270 9.33 -4.05 -23.27
C ALA A 270 9.54 -5.57 -23.04
N SER A 271 10.38 -5.94 -22.06
CA SER A 271 10.69 -7.33 -21.70
C SER A 271 10.26 -7.72 -20.29
N VAL A 272 9.66 -6.80 -19.55
CA VAL A 272 9.14 -7.09 -18.20
C VAL A 272 8.15 -8.26 -18.28
N GLY A 273 8.30 -9.18 -17.32
CA GLY A 273 7.54 -10.45 -17.30
C GLY A 273 8.36 -11.64 -17.81
N ASP A 274 9.38 -11.43 -18.63
CA ASP A 274 10.28 -12.50 -19.12
C ASP A 274 11.48 -12.63 -18.18
N TRP A 275 11.30 -13.30 -17.06
CA TRP A 275 12.28 -13.42 -15.98
C TRP A 275 13.38 -14.45 -16.27
N SER A 276 13.92 -14.38 -17.47
CA SER A 276 15.08 -15.17 -17.90
C SER A 276 16.21 -14.25 -18.33
N GLU A 277 17.46 -14.67 -18.10
CA GLU A 277 18.64 -13.85 -18.40
C GLU A 277 18.65 -13.35 -19.86
N ASN A 278 18.89 -12.05 -20.02
CA ASN A 278 19.10 -11.43 -21.32
C ASN A 278 20.48 -11.84 -21.88
N THR A 279 20.47 -12.82 -22.77
CA THR A 279 21.68 -13.35 -23.40
C THR A 279 22.15 -12.55 -24.62
N VAL A 280 21.41 -11.50 -25.01
CA VAL A 280 21.66 -10.73 -26.25
C VAL A 280 22.42 -9.44 -25.96
N THR A 281 21.90 -8.59 -25.08
CA THR A 281 22.41 -7.23 -24.86
C THR A 281 22.95 -6.96 -23.46
N ALA A 282 22.67 -7.84 -22.48
CA ALA A 282 23.19 -7.71 -21.12
C ALA A 282 24.46 -8.56 -20.94
N PHE A 283 24.42 -9.51 -20.03
CA PHE A 283 25.58 -10.34 -19.65
C PHE A 283 25.90 -11.48 -20.64
N GLN A 284 25.14 -11.64 -21.70
CA GLN A 284 25.31 -12.68 -22.72
C GLN A 284 25.33 -14.13 -22.14
N GLY A 285 24.47 -14.41 -21.16
CA GLY A 285 24.43 -15.70 -20.46
C GLY A 285 25.48 -15.84 -19.35
N ARG A 286 26.16 -14.77 -18.98
CA ARG A 286 27.26 -14.75 -18.02
C ARG A 286 26.95 -13.97 -16.73
N MET A 287 25.69 -13.71 -16.41
CA MET A 287 25.32 -13.01 -15.16
C MET A 287 25.79 -13.78 -13.93
N ILE A 288 25.89 -15.11 -14.01
CA ILE A 288 26.45 -15.93 -12.93
C ILE A 288 27.89 -15.51 -12.58
N GLU A 289 28.71 -15.10 -13.54
CA GLU A 289 30.09 -14.65 -13.27
C GLU A 289 30.11 -13.34 -12.45
N VAL A 290 29.11 -12.46 -12.65
CA VAL A 290 28.95 -11.26 -11.83
C VAL A 290 28.56 -11.66 -10.40
N ALA A 291 27.58 -12.55 -10.24
CA ALA A 291 27.16 -13.04 -8.94
C ALA A 291 28.31 -13.74 -8.19
N ASP A 292 29.12 -14.54 -8.90
CA ASP A 292 30.34 -15.18 -8.32
C ASP A 292 31.37 -14.13 -7.90
N ARG A 293 31.64 -13.12 -8.75
CA ARG A 293 32.58 -12.05 -8.44
C ARG A 293 32.16 -11.24 -7.23
N VAL A 294 30.86 -10.93 -7.10
CA VAL A 294 30.30 -10.25 -5.92
C VAL A 294 30.58 -11.05 -4.66
N ARG A 295 30.33 -12.37 -4.67
CA ARG A 295 30.62 -13.28 -3.54
C ARG A 295 32.10 -13.39 -3.25
N GLU A 296 32.96 -13.52 -4.27
CA GLU A 296 34.44 -13.55 -4.11
C GLU A 296 34.97 -12.31 -3.40
N LYS A 297 34.33 -11.16 -3.63
CA LYS A 297 34.66 -9.88 -2.98
C LYS A 297 34.07 -9.73 -1.58
N GLY A 298 33.34 -10.73 -1.06
CA GLY A 298 32.74 -10.70 0.27
C GLY A 298 31.43 -9.93 0.36
N MET A 299 30.87 -9.50 -0.76
CA MET A 299 29.54 -8.87 -0.84
C MET A 299 28.46 -9.93 -1.09
N LYS A 300 27.21 -9.55 -0.90
CA LYS A 300 26.02 -10.33 -1.23
C LYS A 300 25.42 -9.87 -2.56
N PHE A 301 24.94 -10.82 -3.36
CA PHE A 301 24.34 -10.53 -4.66
C PHE A 301 22.85 -10.22 -4.50
N GLY A 302 22.38 -9.12 -5.11
CA GLY A 302 21.00 -8.72 -5.16
C GLY A 302 20.48 -8.57 -6.59
N LEU A 303 19.17 -8.75 -6.77
CA LEU A 303 18.53 -8.68 -8.07
C LEU A 303 17.21 -7.89 -8.00
N TRP A 304 16.98 -7.06 -8.99
CA TRP A 304 15.70 -6.37 -9.21
C TRP A 304 14.70 -7.30 -9.92
N ILE A 305 13.45 -7.23 -9.51
CA ILE A 305 12.32 -7.89 -10.16
C ILE A 305 11.06 -7.02 -10.02
N GLU A 306 10.16 -7.10 -10.98
CA GLU A 306 8.85 -6.45 -10.95
C GLU A 306 7.75 -7.49 -11.20
N PRO A 307 7.41 -8.32 -10.20
CA PRO A 307 6.51 -9.46 -10.39
C PRO A 307 5.09 -9.06 -10.73
N GLU A 308 4.68 -7.84 -10.39
CA GLU A 308 3.34 -7.35 -10.62
C GLU A 308 3.03 -7.02 -12.08
N ARG A 309 4.04 -6.71 -12.89
CA ARG A 309 3.85 -6.21 -14.27
C ARG A 309 4.47 -7.13 -15.31
N ALA A 310 3.83 -7.18 -16.48
CA ALA A 310 4.37 -7.82 -17.67
C ALA A 310 4.06 -7.02 -18.94
N ALA A 311 4.98 -7.04 -19.89
CA ALA A 311 4.74 -6.52 -21.22
C ALA A 311 3.73 -7.44 -21.96
N PRO A 312 2.79 -6.88 -22.74
CA PRO A 312 1.76 -7.68 -23.43
C PRO A 312 2.31 -8.74 -24.38
N ASP A 313 3.50 -8.47 -24.93
CA ASP A 313 4.20 -9.35 -25.86
C ASP A 313 5.22 -10.28 -25.19
N SER A 314 5.30 -10.28 -23.85
CA SER A 314 6.18 -11.18 -23.11
C SER A 314 5.80 -12.65 -23.33
N ASP A 315 6.78 -13.54 -23.23
CA ASP A 315 6.54 -14.98 -23.33
C ASP A 315 5.68 -15.49 -22.19
N SER A 316 5.85 -14.91 -20.99
CA SER A 316 5.06 -15.26 -19.81
C SER A 316 3.56 -15.01 -20.02
N VAL A 317 3.20 -13.85 -20.58
CA VAL A 317 1.79 -13.53 -20.91
C VAL A 317 1.24 -14.43 -22.02
N LYS A 318 2.06 -14.81 -22.99
CA LYS A 318 1.66 -15.72 -24.06
C LYS A 318 1.48 -17.15 -23.57
N MET A 319 2.32 -17.62 -22.65
CA MET A 319 2.25 -18.97 -22.09
C MET A 319 1.13 -19.12 -21.06
N HIS A 320 0.88 -18.07 -20.28
CA HIS A 320 -0.06 -18.06 -19.17
C HIS A 320 -1.01 -16.86 -19.21
N PRO A 321 -1.78 -16.65 -20.28
CA PRO A 321 -2.67 -15.49 -20.37
C PRO A 321 -3.72 -15.45 -19.25
N GLU A 322 -4.05 -16.59 -18.64
CA GLU A 322 -4.96 -16.75 -17.51
C GLU A 322 -4.40 -16.24 -16.17
N PHE A 323 -3.09 -15.98 -16.10
CA PHE A 323 -2.44 -15.46 -14.90
C PHE A 323 -2.39 -13.94 -14.87
N TYR A 324 -2.87 -13.27 -15.93
CA TYR A 324 -2.71 -11.83 -16.06
C TYR A 324 -4.02 -11.10 -16.23
N ILE A 325 -4.20 -10.06 -15.43
CA ILE A 325 -5.20 -9.01 -15.65
C ILE A 325 -4.67 -8.11 -16.77
N ARG A 326 -5.46 -7.93 -17.82
CA ARG A 326 -5.15 -6.94 -18.86
C ARG A 326 -5.59 -5.57 -18.37
N GLY A 327 -4.74 -4.56 -18.54
CA GLY A 327 -5.07 -3.18 -18.26
C GLY A 327 -6.28 -2.71 -19.10
N ASP A 328 -6.77 -1.53 -18.80
CA ASP A 328 -7.78 -0.89 -19.63
C ASP A 328 -7.20 -0.51 -21.02
N VAL A 329 -8.04 0.02 -21.88
CA VAL A 329 -7.71 0.34 -23.29
C VAL A 329 -6.54 1.34 -23.41
N GLU A 330 -6.21 2.06 -22.34
CA GLU A 330 -5.13 3.05 -22.30
C GLU A 330 -3.79 2.46 -21.79
N SER A 331 -3.82 1.28 -21.18
CA SER A 331 -2.64 0.62 -20.62
C SER A 331 -2.21 -0.56 -21.49
N ASP A 332 -1.09 -0.40 -22.21
CA ASP A 332 -0.40 -1.49 -22.90
C ASP A 332 0.33 -2.44 -21.94
N GLN A 333 -0.19 -2.63 -20.70
CA GLN A 333 0.45 -3.45 -19.69
C GLN A 333 -0.47 -4.60 -19.26
N CYS A 334 0.15 -5.70 -18.89
CA CYS A 334 -0.50 -6.82 -18.21
C CYS A 334 -0.03 -6.85 -16.76
N PHE A 335 -0.90 -7.30 -15.86
CA PHE A 335 -0.60 -7.36 -14.43
C PHE A 335 -0.84 -8.77 -13.92
N LEU A 336 0.14 -9.33 -13.22
CA LEU A 336 -0.04 -10.65 -12.59
C LEU A 336 -1.22 -10.60 -11.65
N ASP A 337 -2.15 -11.53 -11.79
CA ASP A 337 -3.33 -11.59 -10.93
C ASP A 337 -2.99 -12.24 -9.59
N PHE A 338 -2.61 -11.43 -8.63
CA PHE A 338 -2.34 -11.92 -7.27
C PHE A 338 -3.57 -12.46 -6.55
N ALA A 339 -4.79 -12.21 -7.00
CA ALA A 339 -5.96 -12.90 -6.48
C ALA A 339 -6.00 -14.38 -6.91
N ASN A 340 -5.40 -14.72 -8.06
CA ASN A 340 -5.26 -16.07 -8.57
C ASN A 340 -4.12 -16.82 -7.83
N GLN A 341 -4.46 -17.94 -7.17
CA GLN A 341 -3.47 -18.73 -6.43
C GLN A 341 -2.44 -19.37 -7.35
N GLU A 342 -2.86 -19.89 -8.52
CA GLU A 342 -1.96 -20.56 -9.47
C GLU A 342 -0.93 -19.56 -10.03
N ALA A 343 -1.34 -18.32 -10.31
CA ALA A 343 -0.43 -17.25 -10.73
C ALA A 343 0.62 -16.92 -9.66
N ARG A 344 0.21 -16.87 -8.38
CA ARG A 344 1.15 -16.67 -7.27
C ARG A 344 2.17 -17.81 -7.16
N GLU A 345 1.72 -19.05 -7.22
CA GLU A 345 2.60 -20.23 -7.12
C GLU A 345 3.58 -20.30 -8.30
N TRP A 346 3.11 -19.98 -9.49
CA TRP A 346 3.98 -19.89 -10.66
C TRP A 346 5.08 -18.83 -10.46
N MET A 347 4.73 -17.62 -10.03
CA MET A 347 5.72 -16.55 -9.81
C MET A 347 6.67 -16.88 -8.66
N LEU A 348 6.21 -17.54 -7.59
CA LEU A 348 7.10 -18.05 -6.53
C LEU A 348 8.13 -19.03 -7.10
N GLY A 349 7.71 -19.95 -7.97
CA GLY A 349 8.61 -20.87 -8.65
C GLY A 349 9.67 -20.15 -9.50
N VAL A 350 9.28 -19.12 -10.23
CA VAL A 350 10.23 -18.28 -10.99
C VAL A 350 11.27 -17.64 -10.09
N ILE A 351 10.85 -17.09 -8.94
CA ILE A 351 11.79 -16.46 -8.00
C ILE A 351 12.66 -17.51 -7.29
N ASP A 352 12.10 -18.66 -6.93
CA ASP A 352 12.87 -19.77 -6.34
C ASP A 352 14.03 -20.20 -7.28
N GLU A 353 13.77 -20.38 -8.58
CA GLU A 353 14.79 -20.72 -9.58
C GLU A 353 15.86 -19.63 -9.71
N LEU A 354 15.48 -18.36 -9.68
CA LEU A 354 16.44 -17.25 -9.74
C LEU A 354 17.33 -17.20 -8.49
N ILE A 355 16.75 -17.39 -7.31
CA ILE A 355 17.50 -17.42 -6.05
C ILE A 355 18.49 -18.59 -6.06
N GLU A 356 18.06 -19.79 -6.43
CA GLU A 356 18.90 -20.98 -6.48
C GLU A 356 20.03 -20.81 -7.51
N ARG A 357 19.69 -20.33 -8.72
CA ARG A 357 20.65 -20.21 -9.81
C ARG A 357 21.75 -19.19 -9.55
N TYR A 358 21.41 -18.01 -8.99
CA TYR A 358 22.36 -16.91 -8.84
C TYR A 358 22.82 -16.68 -7.40
N GLY A 359 22.28 -17.40 -6.43
CA GLY A 359 22.58 -17.20 -5.01
C GLY A 359 22.18 -15.82 -4.53
N ILE A 360 20.95 -15.41 -4.87
CA ILE A 360 20.41 -14.10 -4.53
C ILE A 360 20.16 -14.02 -3.03
N ALA A 361 20.71 -13.00 -2.38
CA ALA A 361 20.54 -12.75 -0.96
C ALA A 361 19.61 -11.56 -0.67
N TYR A 362 19.21 -10.81 -1.70
CA TYR A 362 18.30 -9.69 -1.56
C TYR A 362 17.54 -9.45 -2.87
N ILE A 363 16.24 -9.29 -2.80
CA ILE A 363 15.40 -8.94 -3.93
C ILE A 363 14.90 -7.50 -3.78
N LYS A 364 15.09 -6.69 -4.81
CA LYS A 364 14.43 -5.40 -4.98
C LYS A 364 13.13 -5.65 -5.75
N ASP A 365 12.01 -5.67 -5.00
CA ASP A 365 10.66 -5.77 -5.55
C ASP A 365 10.17 -4.37 -5.91
N ASP A 366 9.90 -4.15 -7.19
CA ASP A 366 9.51 -2.85 -7.74
C ASP A 366 8.14 -2.93 -8.43
N PHE A 367 7.53 -1.76 -8.66
CA PHE A 367 6.29 -1.64 -9.41
C PHE A 367 6.21 -0.28 -10.15
N ASN A 368 6.53 -0.29 -11.45
CA ASN A 368 6.64 0.91 -12.29
C ASN A 368 5.41 1.17 -13.17
N ALA A 369 4.25 0.70 -12.77
CA ALA A 369 2.99 0.88 -13.50
C ALA A 369 1.83 1.26 -12.58
N ASN A 370 0.65 1.40 -13.15
CA ASN A 370 -0.58 1.67 -12.43
C ASN A 370 -1.63 0.65 -12.84
N LEU A 371 -2.20 -0.02 -11.85
CA LEU A 371 -3.34 -0.90 -12.05
C LEU A 371 -4.62 -0.13 -11.65
N TYR A 372 -5.49 0.11 -12.61
CA TYR A 372 -6.76 0.85 -12.43
C TYR A 372 -8.00 -0.03 -12.60
N PHE A 373 -7.86 -1.22 -13.13
CA PHE A 373 -8.96 -2.15 -13.35
C PHE A 373 -8.87 -3.35 -12.41
N ASP A 374 -9.87 -3.52 -11.58
CA ASP A 374 -10.05 -4.69 -10.71
C ASP A 374 -11.21 -5.54 -11.28
N PRO A 375 -10.94 -6.72 -11.87
CA PRO A 375 -11.97 -7.58 -12.43
C PRO A 375 -12.92 -8.17 -11.38
N TYR A 376 -12.51 -8.13 -10.11
CA TYR A 376 -13.28 -8.68 -8.99
C TYR A 376 -14.23 -7.67 -8.33
N HIS A 377 -14.17 -6.40 -8.74
CA HIS A 377 -14.97 -5.32 -8.17
C HIS A 377 -14.84 -5.16 -6.64
N THR A 378 -13.65 -5.43 -6.12
CA THR A 378 -13.34 -5.35 -4.67
C THR A 378 -12.50 -4.14 -4.28
N ALA A 379 -12.33 -3.19 -5.22
CA ALA A 379 -11.35 -2.11 -5.11
C ALA A 379 -9.95 -2.65 -4.76
N PHE A 380 -9.55 -3.76 -5.40
CA PHE A 380 -8.28 -4.46 -5.21
C PHE A 380 -8.06 -5.13 -3.85
N LEU A 381 -9.08 -5.33 -3.03
CA LEU A 381 -8.94 -6.08 -1.76
C LEU A 381 -8.39 -7.49 -1.99
N GLN A 382 -8.95 -8.22 -2.96
CA GLN A 382 -8.50 -9.59 -3.27
C GLN A 382 -7.07 -9.59 -3.83
N TYR A 383 -6.76 -8.66 -4.71
CA TYR A 383 -5.42 -8.48 -5.27
C TYR A 383 -4.39 -8.24 -4.17
N GLN A 384 -4.64 -7.26 -3.28
CA GLN A 384 -3.73 -6.92 -2.17
C GLN A 384 -3.60 -8.06 -1.14
N ALA A 385 -4.69 -8.76 -0.85
CA ALA A 385 -4.65 -9.95 0.02
C ALA A 385 -3.77 -11.05 -0.60
N GLY A 386 -3.89 -11.27 -1.90
CA GLY A 386 -3.06 -12.21 -2.65
C GLY A 386 -1.60 -11.81 -2.71
N HIS A 387 -1.29 -10.53 -2.98
CA HIS A 387 0.08 -10.01 -2.95
C HIS A 387 0.72 -10.18 -1.56
N LYS A 388 -0.02 -9.88 -0.50
CA LYS A 388 0.44 -10.11 0.88
C LYS A 388 0.71 -11.61 1.16
N ALA A 389 -0.14 -12.49 0.65
CA ALA A 389 0.05 -13.95 0.78
C ALA A 389 1.30 -14.41 0.01
N PHE A 390 1.53 -13.88 -1.19
CA PHE A 390 2.72 -14.12 -2.00
C PHE A 390 4.00 -13.69 -1.25
N MET A 391 4.06 -12.46 -0.74
CA MET A 391 5.21 -11.96 0.02
C MET A 391 5.47 -12.76 1.30
N LYS A 392 4.41 -13.25 1.95
CA LYS A 392 4.53 -14.12 3.12
C LYS A 392 5.13 -15.47 2.73
N ALA A 393 4.62 -16.10 1.68
CA ALA A 393 5.13 -17.39 1.18
C ALA A 393 6.59 -17.29 0.73
N LEU A 394 6.98 -16.20 0.05
CA LEU A 394 8.37 -15.95 -0.35
C LEU A 394 9.31 -15.89 0.87
N ARG A 395 8.91 -15.18 1.93
CA ARG A 395 9.69 -15.12 3.18
C ARG A 395 9.76 -16.45 3.92
N GLU A 396 8.72 -17.27 3.86
CA GLU A 396 8.70 -18.59 4.48
C GLU A 396 9.62 -19.58 3.73
N ARG A 397 9.71 -19.45 2.39
CA ARG A 397 10.63 -20.26 1.56
C ARG A 397 12.08 -19.80 1.70
N HIS A 398 12.32 -18.49 1.85
CA HIS A 398 13.63 -17.87 1.91
C HIS A 398 13.73 -16.94 3.13
N PRO A 399 13.89 -17.48 4.35
CA PRO A 399 13.88 -16.69 5.59
C PRO A 399 15.13 -15.84 5.81
N GLU A 400 16.24 -16.16 5.13
CA GLU A 400 17.54 -15.49 5.23
C GLU A 400 17.63 -14.29 4.27
#